data_7a6fa2904913a21195afe3103dccacb2
#
_entry.id   7a6fa2904913a21195afe3103dccacb2
#
_cell.length_a   1.000
_cell.length_b   1.000
_cell.length_c   1.000
_cell.angle_alpha   90.00
_cell.angle_beta   90.00
_cell.angle_gamma   90.00
#
_symmetry.space_group_name_H-M   'P 1'
#
loop_
_entity.id
_entity.type
_entity.pdbx_description
1 polymer ?
#
loop_
_entity_poly.entity_id
_entity_poly.type
_entity_poly.pdbx_seq_one_letter_code
_entity_poly.pdbx_strand_id
1 'polypeptide(L)'
;MTVREIMSREVRTIAPDTTLQEAALLMRQADVGALLVNEGDQLVGMVTDRDLVIRGLADSLGSGTPVSEVMSGGVCYCFEDETVDHVSKNMAKIEKRRLAVVSREKRLVGILSLANLASCNSDKVSAHLLRGVARAH
;
A
#
# COMPACT_ATOMS: atom_id res chain seq x y z
N MET A 1 -8.64 -13.03 -14.90
CA MET A 1 -9.07 -12.12 -13.83
C MET A 1 -8.09 -10.96 -13.75
N THR A 2 -8.58 -9.74 -13.80
CA THR A 2 -7.77 -8.53 -13.73
C THR A 2 -7.74 -7.98 -12.31
N VAL A 3 -6.75 -7.15 -12.04
CA VAL A 3 -6.59 -6.47 -10.74
C VAL A 3 -7.84 -5.67 -10.38
N ARG A 4 -8.47 -5.00 -11.37
CA ARG A 4 -9.70 -4.22 -11.18
C ARG A 4 -10.81 -5.03 -10.51
N GLU A 5 -10.89 -6.34 -10.79
CA GLU A 5 -11.95 -7.19 -10.28
C GLU A 5 -11.79 -7.55 -8.81
N ILE A 6 -10.58 -7.45 -8.25
CA ILE A 6 -10.32 -7.87 -6.87
C ILE A 6 -9.75 -6.78 -5.96
N MET A 7 -9.32 -5.65 -6.51
CA MET A 7 -8.74 -4.56 -5.72
C MET A 7 -9.77 -3.92 -4.78
N SER A 8 -9.28 -3.33 -3.69
CA SER A 8 -10.11 -2.46 -2.87
C SER A 8 -10.21 -1.11 -3.55
N ARG A 9 -11.44 -0.61 -3.74
CA ARG A 9 -11.69 0.68 -4.38
C ARG A 9 -11.74 1.82 -3.37
N GLU A 10 -11.94 1.50 -2.10
CA GLU A 10 -11.91 2.48 -1.04
C GLU A 10 -10.47 2.79 -0.69
N VAL A 11 -9.93 3.80 -1.35
CA VAL A 11 -8.56 4.23 -1.13
C VAL A 11 -8.59 5.53 -0.34
N ARG A 12 -8.02 5.49 0.86
CA ARG A 12 -7.86 6.69 1.67
C ARG A 12 -6.48 7.25 1.44
N THR A 13 -6.44 8.50 1.02
CA THR A 13 -5.18 9.20 0.78
C THR A 13 -5.04 10.35 1.76
N ILE A 14 -3.80 10.69 2.05
CA ILE A 14 -3.44 11.83 2.90
C ILE A 14 -2.43 12.68 2.16
N ALA A 15 -2.26 13.91 2.62
CA ALA A 15 -1.26 14.82 2.07
C ALA A 15 0.09 14.62 2.77
N PRO A 16 1.21 15.02 2.14
CA PRO A 16 2.53 14.89 2.76
C PRO A 16 2.68 15.65 4.08
N ASP A 17 1.91 16.71 4.28
CA ASP A 17 1.93 17.52 5.50
C ASP A 17 0.97 17.03 6.58
N THR A 18 0.22 15.96 6.33
CA THR A 18 -0.58 15.30 7.36
C THR A 18 0.35 14.87 8.50
N THR A 19 -0.06 15.13 9.75
CA THR A 19 0.79 14.81 10.90
C THR A 19 0.76 13.31 11.22
N LEU A 20 1.78 12.85 11.96
CA LEU A 20 1.84 11.46 12.40
C LEU A 20 0.59 11.11 13.24
N GLN A 21 0.13 12.03 14.08
CA GLN A 21 -1.07 11.80 14.89
C GLN A 21 -2.31 11.68 14.02
N GLU A 22 -2.48 12.56 13.05
CA GLU A 22 -3.63 12.50 12.13
C GLU A 22 -3.64 11.20 11.33
N ALA A 23 -2.48 10.77 10.86
CA ALA A 23 -2.35 9.51 10.15
C ALA A 23 -2.73 8.32 11.04
N ALA A 24 -2.23 8.31 12.28
CA ALA A 24 -2.55 7.26 13.25
C ALA A 24 -4.06 7.20 13.54
N LEU A 25 -4.70 8.36 13.71
CA LEU A 25 -6.14 8.45 13.92
C LEU A 25 -6.93 7.89 12.73
N LEU A 26 -6.51 8.22 11.51
CA LEU A 26 -7.16 7.69 10.32
C LEU A 26 -7.00 6.18 10.20
N MET A 27 -5.83 5.65 10.52
CA MET A 27 -5.58 4.21 10.53
C MET A 27 -6.49 3.51 11.54
N ARG A 28 -6.66 4.09 12.71
CA ARG A 28 -7.55 3.56 13.75
C ARG A 28 -9.01 3.58 13.30
N GLN A 29 -9.47 4.71 12.78
CA GLN A 29 -10.86 4.88 12.34
C GLN A 29 -11.24 3.96 11.19
N ALA A 30 -10.33 3.78 10.23
CA ALA A 30 -10.56 2.96 9.05
C ALA A 30 -10.14 1.51 9.24
N ASP A 31 -9.49 1.18 10.36
CA ASP A 31 -8.95 -0.14 10.64
C ASP A 31 -8.01 -0.61 9.52
N VAL A 32 -7.08 0.26 9.15
CA VAL A 32 -6.08 -0.03 8.12
C VAL A 32 -4.69 0.24 8.66
N GLY A 33 -3.70 -0.46 8.14
CA GLY A 33 -2.31 -0.31 8.53
C GLY A 33 -1.46 0.48 7.52
N ALA A 34 -2.08 1.02 6.48
CA ALA A 34 -1.36 1.77 5.45
C ALA A 34 -2.24 2.85 4.86
N LEU A 35 -1.62 3.98 4.53
CA LEU A 35 -2.26 5.09 3.87
C LEU A 35 -1.39 5.53 2.70
N LEU A 36 -2.01 5.81 1.56
CA LEU A 36 -1.30 6.36 0.42
C LEU A 36 -1.19 7.87 0.57
N VAL A 37 -0.06 8.41 0.17
CA VAL A 37 0.22 9.83 0.27
C VAL A 37 0.21 10.43 -1.13
N ASN A 38 -0.72 11.36 -1.35
CA ASN A 38 -0.87 12.06 -2.62
C ASN A 38 -0.54 13.53 -2.45
N GLU A 39 0.09 14.09 -3.46
CA GLU A 39 0.27 15.54 -3.58
C GLU A 39 -0.43 15.95 -4.86
N GLY A 40 -1.58 16.63 -4.73
CA GLY A 40 -2.48 16.84 -5.86
C GLY A 40 -3.01 15.50 -6.35
N ASP A 41 -2.87 15.22 -7.64
CA ASP A 41 -3.28 13.96 -8.25
C ASP A 41 -2.16 12.93 -8.31
N GLN A 42 -1.00 13.24 -7.76
CA GLN A 42 0.18 12.38 -7.86
C GLN A 42 0.40 11.58 -6.59
N LEU A 43 0.63 10.29 -6.76
CA LEU A 43 1.03 9.41 -5.69
C LEU A 43 2.51 9.65 -5.38
N VAL A 44 2.81 10.13 -4.17
CA VAL A 44 4.18 10.49 -3.78
C VAL A 44 4.76 9.58 -2.71
N GLY A 45 3.94 8.79 -2.03
CA GLY A 45 4.46 7.90 -1.01
C GLY A 45 3.40 7.01 -0.40
N MET A 46 3.84 6.22 0.58
CA MET A 46 2.98 5.39 1.41
C MET A 46 3.51 5.45 2.83
N VAL A 47 2.62 5.56 3.80
CA VAL A 47 2.97 5.47 5.21
C VAL A 47 2.21 4.32 5.85
N THR A 48 2.93 3.54 6.66
CA THR A 48 2.36 2.40 7.37
C THR A 48 2.41 2.62 8.87
N ASP A 49 1.65 1.82 9.62
CA ASP A 49 1.73 1.81 11.08
C ASP A 49 3.15 1.47 11.54
N ARG A 50 3.84 0.58 10.84
CA ARG A 50 5.24 0.29 11.12
C ARG A 50 6.13 1.52 10.93
N ASP A 51 5.91 2.32 9.89
CA ASP A 51 6.66 3.56 9.67
C ASP A 51 6.48 4.53 10.83
N LEU A 52 5.25 4.67 11.34
CA LEU A 52 4.97 5.55 12.47
C LEU A 52 5.75 5.14 13.72
N VAL A 53 5.86 3.84 13.95
CA VAL A 53 6.57 3.31 15.12
C VAL A 53 8.08 3.34 14.92
N ILE A 54 8.58 2.78 13.85
CA ILE A 54 10.02 2.55 13.64
C ILE A 54 10.76 3.81 13.20
N ARG A 55 10.13 4.62 12.36
CA ARG A 55 10.75 5.86 11.86
C ARG A 55 10.28 7.11 12.58
N GLY A 56 9.11 7.04 13.22
CA GLY A 56 8.58 8.17 13.96
C GLY A 56 8.91 8.06 15.44
N LEU A 57 8.25 7.15 16.14
CA LEU A 57 8.39 7.03 17.60
C LEU A 57 9.81 6.65 18.00
N ALA A 58 10.44 5.70 17.33
CA ALA A 58 11.79 5.27 17.69
C ALA A 58 12.83 6.38 17.51
N ASP A 59 12.61 7.30 16.57
CA ASP A 59 13.49 8.45 16.35
C ASP A 59 13.06 9.68 17.15
N SER A 60 12.15 9.51 18.09
CA SER A 60 11.65 10.59 18.97
C SER A 60 10.99 11.74 18.20
N LEU A 61 10.39 11.49 17.06
CA LEU A 61 9.65 12.51 16.32
C LEU A 61 8.33 12.79 17.02
N GLY A 62 7.97 14.06 17.10
CA GLY A 62 6.73 14.48 17.76
C GLY A 62 5.50 14.15 16.93
N SER A 63 4.34 14.14 17.61
CA SER A 63 3.04 13.83 16.96
C SER A 63 2.66 14.84 15.88
N GLY A 64 3.19 16.05 15.91
CA GLY A 64 2.97 17.09 14.90
C GLY A 64 3.90 17.01 13.69
N THR A 65 4.79 16.03 13.63
CA THR A 65 5.71 15.84 12.52
C THR A 65 4.93 15.42 11.28
N PRO A 66 5.21 15.99 10.07
CA PRO A 66 4.52 15.58 8.87
C PRO A 66 4.92 14.17 8.43
N VAL A 67 3.98 13.44 7.83
CA VAL A 67 4.23 12.06 7.38
C VAL A 67 5.30 11.98 6.31
N SER A 68 5.57 13.07 5.60
CA SER A 68 6.64 13.12 4.60
C SER A 68 8.00 12.74 5.18
N GLU A 69 8.22 12.88 6.48
CA GLU A 69 9.49 12.53 7.12
C GLU A 69 9.63 11.03 7.41
N VAL A 70 8.53 10.29 7.42
CA VAL A 70 8.56 8.85 7.74
C VAL A 70 8.04 7.98 6.60
N MET A 71 7.37 8.55 5.61
CA MET A 71 6.81 7.77 4.49
C MET A 71 7.89 7.18 3.62
N SER A 72 7.55 6.12 2.89
CA SER A 72 8.38 5.57 1.84
C SER A 72 8.02 6.23 0.53
N GLY A 73 9.01 6.74 -0.20
CA GLY A 73 8.85 7.17 -1.57
C GLY A 73 8.99 6.00 -2.52
N GLY A 74 8.89 6.25 -3.82
CA GLY A 74 9.06 5.19 -4.82
C GLY A 74 8.05 4.07 -4.65
N VAL A 75 6.78 4.41 -4.44
CA VAL A 75 5.70 3.45 -4.20
C VAL A 75 5.58 2.51 -5.39
N CYS A 76 5.61 1.21 -5.12
CA CYS A 76 5.34 0.20 -6.13
C CYS A 76 3.87 0.23 -6.51
N TYR A 77 3.59 0.14 -7.79
CA TYR A 77 2.22 0.16 -8.29
C TYR A 77 2.03 -0.83 -9.41
N CYS A 78 0.76 -1.14 -9.69
CA CYS A 78 0.37 -1.91 -10.85
C CYS A 78 -0.80 -1.20 -11.53
N PHE A 79 -1.09 -1.62 -12.78
CA PHE A 79 -2.21 -1.08 -13.52
C PHE A 79 -3.46 -1.94 -13.27
N GLU A 80 -4.62 -1.30 -13.26
CA GLU A 80 -5.88 -1.98 -12.97
C GLU A 80 -6.25 -3.05 -13.99
N ASP A 81 -5.73 -2.98 -15.20
CA ASP A 81 -6.00 -3.92 -16.28
C ASP A 81 -5.00 -5.06 -16.38
N GLU A 82 -3.98 -5.10 -15.52
CA GLU A 82 -3.06 -6.23 -15.47
C GLU A 82 -3.76 -7.46 -14.91
N THR A 83 -3.27 -8.65 -15.29
CA THR A 83 -3.83 -9.89 -14.75
C THR A 83 -3.36 -10.14 -13.33
N VAL A 84 -4.23 -10.75 -12.54
CA VAL A 84 -3.92 -11.11 -11.15
C VAL A 84 -2.71 -12.04 -11.08
N ASP A 85 -2.61 -13.00 -12.01
CA ASP A 85 -1.49 -13.92 -12.07
C ASP A 85 -0.16 -13.19 -12.28
N HIS A 86 -0.13 -12.24 -13.21
CA HIS A 86 1.07 -11.44 -13.50
C HIS A 86 1.49 -10.61 -12.28
N VAL A 87 0.54 -9.93 -11.66
CA VAL A 87 0.81 -9.05 -10.52
C VAL A 87 1.22 -9.86 -9.29
N SER A 88 0.62 -11.01 -9.05
CA SER A 88 1.00 -11.87 -7.93
C SER A 88 2.44 -12.34 -8.02
N LYS A 89 2.89 -12.66 -9.23
CA LYS A 89 4.29 -13.03 -9.46
C LYS A 89 5.23 -11.85 -9.17
N ASN A 90 4.84 -10.66 -9.60
CA ASN A 90 5.62 -9.45 -9.34
C ASN A 90 5.67 -9.12 -7.84
N MET A 91 4.54 -9.24 -7.13
CA MET A 91 4.52 -9.01 -5.69
C MET A 91 5.44 -9.98 -4.94
N ALA A 92 5.41 -11.25 -5.32
CA ALA A 92 6.29 -12.26 -4.74
C ALA A 92 7.76 -11.93 -5.00
N LYS A 93 8.08 -11.49 -6.21
CA LYS A 93 9.45 -11.15 -6.63
C LYS A 93 9.99 -9.94 -5.87
N ILE A 94 9.17 -8.90 -5.68
CA ILE A 94 9.58 -7.68 -4.99
C ILE A 94 9.32 -7.73 -3.48
N GLU A 95 8.73 -8.82 -2.99
CA GLU A 95 8.47 -9.06 -1.57
C GLU A 95 7.60 -7.97 -0.93
N LYS A 96 6.57 -7.52 -1.63
CA LYS A 96 5.64 -6.50 -1.14
C LYS A 96 4.29 -7.12 -0.80
N ARG A 97 3.65 -6.57 0.23
CA ARG A 97 2.33 -7.01 0.69
C ARG A 97 1.18 -6.19 0.10
N ARG A 98 1.49 -5.00 -0.39
CA ARG A 98 0.49 -4.07 -0.94
C ARG A 98 1.06 -3.35 -2.13
N LEU A 99 0.21 -3.10 -3.12
CA LEU A 99 0.53 -2.27 -4.28
C LEU A 99 -0.56 -1.25 -4.48
N ALA A 100 -0.17 -0.04 -4.83
CA ALA A 100 -1.12 0.94 -5.33
C ALA A 100 -1.59 0.49 -6.71
N VAL A 101 -2.85 0.71 -7.02
CA VAL A 101 -3.41 0.39 -8.33
C VAL A 101 -3.75 1.70 -9.03
N VAL A 102 -3.24 1.86 -10.23
CA VAL A 102 -3.44 3.08 -11.02
C VAL A 102 -4.08 2.74 -12.36
N SER A 103 -4.76 3.73 -12.93
CA SER A 103 -5.26 3.65 -14.30
C SER A 103 -4.10 3.85 -15.28
N ARG A 104 -4.37 3.67 -16.57
CA ARG A 104 -3.35 3.92 -17.61
C ARG A 104 -2.95 5.39 -17.69
N GLU A 105 -3.76 6.29 -17.15
CA GLU A 105 -3.43 7.71 -16.99
C GLU A 105 -2.67 7.98 -15.67
N LYS A 106 -2.31 6.92 -14.95
CA LYS A 106 -1.58 6.97 -13.67
C LYS A 106 -2.35 7.66 -12.55
N ARG A 107 -3.68 7.61 -12.59
CA ARG A 107 -4.53 8.05 -11.49
C ARG A 107 -4.74 6.89 -10.52
N LEU A 108 -4.66 7.17 -9.24
CA LEU A 108 -4.90 6.17 -8.21
C LEU A 108 -6.37 5.72 -8.24
N VAL A 109 -6.61 4.42 -8.41
CA VAL A 109 -7.96 3.87 -8.50
C VAL A 109 -8.25 2.79 -7.46
N GLY A 110 -7.22 2.27 -6.79
CA GLY A 110 -7.42 1.24 -5.78
C GLY A 110 -6.14 0.85 -5.09
N ILE A 111 -6.26 -0.17 -4.25
CA ILE A 111 -5.12 -0.78 -3.59
C ILE A 111 -5.28 -2.30 -3.66
N LEU A 112 -4.19 -2.99 -3.94
CA LEU A 112 -4.14 -4.43 -3.99
C LEU A 112 -3.31 -4.94 -2.82
N SER A 113 -3.91 -5.78 -2.00
CA SER A 113 -3.24 -6.33 -0.83
C SER A 113 -3.14 -7.85 -0.92
N LEU A 114 -2.30 -8.42 -0.06
CA LEU A 114 -2.21 -9.87 0.10
C LEU A 114 -3.59 -10.48 0.40
N ALA A 115 -4.41 -9.79 1.21
CA ALA A 115 -5.76 -10.25 1.53
C ALA A 115 -6.66 -10.30 0.30
N ASN A 116 -6.57 -9.32 -0.61
CA ASN A 116 -7.32 -9.34 -1.86
C ASN A 116 -6.95 -10.57 -2.70
N LEU A 117 -5.67 -10.87 -2.78
CA LEU A 117 -5.17 -12.00 -3.58
C LEU A 117 -5.53 -13.34 -2.95
N ALA A 118 -5.52 -13.42 -1.62
CA ALA A 118 -5.89 -14.63 -0.90
C ALA A 118 -7.36 -15.02 -1.12
N SER A 119 -8.22 -14.03 -1.41
CA SER A 119 -9.62 -14.30 -1.72
C SER A 119 -9.85 -14.80 -3.14
N CYS A 120 -8.82 -14.76 -4.00
CA CYS A 120 -8.89 -15.38 -5.32
C CYS A 120 -8.82 -16.90 -5.21
N ASN A 121 -9.65 -17.61 -5.99
CA ASN A 121 -9.64 -19.06 -6.03
C ASN A 121 -8.54 -19.59 -6.97
N SER A 122 -7.31 -19.11 -6.77
CA SER A 122 -6.17 -19.54 -7.58
C SER A 122 -5.04 -20.02 -6.69
N ASP A 123 -4.84 -21.33 -6.64
CA ASP A 123 -3.75 -21.95 -5.87
C ASP A 123 -2.38 -21.46 -6.33
N LYS A 124 -2.22 -21.22 -7.62
CA LYS A 124 -0.97 -20.73 -8.19
C LYS A 124 -0.60 -19.34 -7.68
N VAL A 125 -1.59 -18.44 -7.62
CA VAL A 125 -1.42 -17.10 -7.07
C VAL A 125 -1.02 -17.18 -5.60
N SER A 126 -1.74 -17.98 -4.80
CA SER A 126 -1.48 -18.15 -3.38
C SER A 126 -0.08 -18.71 -3.11
N ALA A 127 0.38 -19.68 -3.90
CA ALA A 127 1.71 -20.27 -3.73
C ALA A 127 2.83 -19.26 -3.98
N HIS A 128 2.69 -18.43 -5.02
CA HIS A 128 3.66 -17.38 -5.31
C HIS A 128 3.73 -16.34 -4.19
N LEU A 129 2.58 -15.93 -3.67
CA LEU A 129 2.50 -14.95 -2.60
C LEU A 129 3.15 -15.45 -1.32
N LEU A 130 2.83 -16.66 -0.89
CA LEU A 130 3.37 -17.22 0.34
C LEU A 130 4.89 -17.30 0.30
N ARG A 131 5.46 -17.69 -0.82
CA ARG A 131 6.91 -17.77 -0.96
C ARG A 131 7.59 -16.41 -0.94
N GLY A 132 7.05 -15.44 -1.67
CA GLY A 132 7.64 -14.11 -1.78
C GLY A 132 7.50 -13.30 -0.50
N VAL A 133 6.30 -13.25 0.07
CA VAL A 133 6.02 -12.43 1.25
C VAL A 133 6.69 -12.99 2.50
N ALA A 134 6.79 -14.31 2.63
CA ALA A 134 7.48 -14.93 3.75
C ALA A 134 8.93 -14.50 3.85
N ARG A 135 9.59 -14.24 2.72
CA ARG A 135 10.99 -13.79 2.68
C ARG A 135 11.14 -12.30 3.03
N ALA A 136 10.07 -11.53 3.00
CA ALA A 136 10.10 -10.10 3.32
C ALA A 136 10.27 -9.84 4.83
N HIS A 137 10.19 -10.87 5.63
CA HIS A 137 10.34 -10.84 7.08
C HIS A 137 11.29 -11.91 7.56
#